data_489f1880bbd3586ca45feab9a7986063
#
_entry.id   489f1880bbd3586ca45feab9a7986063
#
_cell.length_a   1.000
_cell.length_b   1.000
_cell.length_c   1.000
_cell.angle_alpha   90.00
_cell.angle_beta   90.00
_cell.angle_gamma   90.00
#
_symmetry.space_group_name_H-M   'P 1'
#
loop_
_entity.id
_entity.type
_entity.pdbx_description
1 polymer ?
#
loop_
_entity_poly.entity_id
_entity_poly.type
_entity_poly.pdbx_seq_one_letter_code
_entity_poly.pdbx_strand_id
1 'polypeptide(L)'
;MTKAIILDFDGTLADTASVIIQTIKGTIKELGLPSRTDEECRSVIGLRLIETPPVLFPGCNVDVDLYASTYRRLFNIFNTDGAVQLYPNVEETLAELKDRGMTLTIASSRSNRSLKEYIENLGLSEMITYILGADDVAEGKPNP
;
A
#
# COMPACT_ATOMS: atom_id res chain seq x y z
N MET A 1 -31.14 -1.72 5.57
CA MET A 1 -30.16 -0.62 5.42
C MET A 1 -28.81 -1.26 5.10
N THR A 2 -28.24 -0.93 3.94
CA THR A 2 -26.91 -1.43 3.58
C THR A 2 -25.88 -0.78 4.50
N LYS A 3 -25.11 -1.61 5.19
CA LYS A 3 -23.98 -1.13 6.00
C LYS A 3 -22.72 -1.45 5.24
N ALA A 4 -21.91 -0.44 4.97
CA ALA A 4 -20.61 -0.58 4.31
C ALA A 4 -19.50 -0.18 5.27
N ILE A 5 -18.39 -0.91 5.18
CA ILE A 5 -17.15 -0.61 5.90
C ILE A 5 -16.08 -0.37 4.85
N ILE A 6 -15.40 0.76 4.97
CA ILE A 6 -14.25 1.11 4.13
C ILE A 6 -12.99 0.91 4.96
N LEU A 7 -12.11 0.06 4.47
CA LEU A 7 -10.88 -0.36 5.14
C LEU A 7 -9.66 0.18 4.37
N ASP A 8 -8.64 0.58 5.09
CA ASP A 8 -7.31 0.76 4.52
C ASP A 8 -6.60 -0.60 4.43
N PHE A 9 -5.53 -0.69 3.63
CA PHE A 9 -4.81 -1.93 3.40
C PHE A 9 -3.44 -1.95 4.10
N ASP A 10 -2.52 -1.07 3.67
CA ASP A 10 -1.14 -1.05 4.16
C ASP A 10 -1.08 -0.62 5.63
N GLY A 11 -0.60 -1.48 6.50
CA GLY A 11 -0.51 -1.21 7.95
C GLY A 11 -1.85 -1.33 8.70
N THR A 12 -2.93 -1.72 8.03
CA THR A 12 -4.26 -1.92 8.62
C THR A 12 -4.70 -3.38 8.51
N LEU A 13 -4.80 -3.91 7.31
CA LEU A 13 -5.13 -5.32 7.06
C LEU A 13 -3.87 -6.17 6.92
N ALA A 14 -2.84 -5.66 6.27
CA ALA A 14 -1.62 -6.38 5.94
C ALA A 14 -0.37 -5.65 6.46
N ASP A 15 0.60 -6.43 6.95
CA ASP A 15 1.92 -5.94 7.35
C ASP A 15 2.83 -5.83 6.12
N THR A 16 2.73 -4.70 5.45
CA THR A 16 3.51 -4.37 4.25
C THR A 16 4.74 -3.51 4.55
N ALA A 17 4.91 -3.06 5.78
CA ALA A 17 5.91 -2.06 6.15
C ALA A 17 7.35 -2.50 5.82
N SER A 18 7.71 -3.73 6.13
CA SER A 18 9.07 -4.27 5.87
C SER A 18 9.43 -4.21 4.40
N VAL A 19 8.56 -4.69 3.51
CA VAL A 19 8.79 -4.71 2.06
C VAL A 19 8.85 -3.29 1.50
N ILE A 20 7.96 -2.39 1.96
CA ILE A 20 7.95 -0.99 1.53
C ILE A 20 9.24 -0.28 1.94
N ILE A 21 9.67 -0.41 3.22
CA ILE A 21 10.90 0.23 3.72
C ILE A 21 12.12 -0.29 2.97
N GLN A 22 12.22 -1.61 2.78
CA GLN A 22 13.30 -2.21 2.01
C GLN A 22 13.35 -1.67 0.57
N THR A 23 12.19 -1.52 -0.05
CA THR A 23 12.07 -1.01 -1.41
C THR A 23 12.48 0.46 -1.49
N ILE A 24 12.03 1.31 -0.56
CA ILE A 24 12.44 2.72 -0.47
C ILE A 24 13.96 2.82 -0.33
N LYS A 25 14.55 2.07 0.59
CA LYS A 25 16.01 2.08 0.80
C LYS A 25 16.79 1.59 -0.42
N GLY A 26 16.29 0.56 -1.09
CA GLY A 26 16.85 0.08 -2.35
C GLY A 26 16.79 1.16 -3.44
N THR A 27 15.67 1.85 -3.57
CA THR A 27 15.47 2.96 -4.52
C THR A 27 16.42 4.13 -4.22
N ILE A 28 16.53 4.53 -2.96
CA ILE A 28 17.47 5.56 -2.49
C ILE A 28 18.90 5.22 -2.89
N LYS A 29 19.31 3.98 -2.61
CA LYS A 29 20.67 3.51 -2.91
C LYS A 29 20.96 3.51 -4.42
N GLU A 30 20.02 3.02 -5.23
CA GLU A 30 20.20 2.93 -6.67
C GLU A 30 20.27 4.29 -7.35
N LEU A 31 19.45 5.25 -6.87
CA LEU A 31 19.40 6.61 -7.42
C LEU A 31 20.42 7.55 -6.79
N GLY A 32 21.25 7.09 -5.85
CA GLY A 32 22.25 7.92 -5.18
C GLY A 32 21.64 9.04 -4.35
N LEU A 33 20.41 8.86 -3.83
CA LEU A 33 19.72 9.84 -3.01
C LEU A 33 20.25 9.84 -1.55
N PRO A 34 20.06 10.92 -0.79
CA PRO A 34 20.44 10.94 0.62
C PRO A 34 19.76 9.83 1.41
N SER A 35 20.51 9.10 2.23
CA SER A 35 19.98 8.01 3.05
C SER A 35 18.87 8.47 3.99
N ARG A 36 17.94 7.57 4.28
CA ARG A 36 16.82 7.77 5.21
C ARG A 36 16.77 6.63 6.23
N THR A 37 16.35 6.98 7.44
CA THR A 37 16.10 5.99 8.50
C THR A 37 14.86 5.16 8.19
N ASP A 38 14.69 4.04 8.88
CA ASP A 38 13.47 3.22 8.77
C ASP A 38 12.23 4.00 9.20
N GLU A 39 12.36 4.87 10.20
CA GLU A 39 11.28 5.71 10.69
C GLU A 39 10.85 6.74 9.65
N GLU A 40 11.78 7.42 8.99
CA GLU A 40 11.48 8.33 7.89
C GLU A 40 10.82 7.59 6.72
N CYS A 41 11.32 6.41 6.35
CA CYS A 41 10.70 5.59 5.32
C CYS A 41 9.28 5.14 5.72
N ARG A 42 9.08 4.80 6.99
CA ARG A 42 7.76 4.40 7.52
C ARG A 42 6.75 5.56 7.49
N SER A 43 7.20 6.78 7.71
CA SER A 43 6.33 7.97 7.76
C SER A 43 5.62 8.29 6.44
N VAL A 44 6.11 7.78 5.32
CA VAL A 44 5.51 7.98 3.99
C VAL A 44 4.63 6.81 3.53
N ILE A 45 4.50 5.76 4.34
CA ILE A 45 3.56 4.67 4.07
C ILE A 45 2.13 5.23 4.14
N GLY A 46 1.35 4.97 3.09
CA GLY A 46 0.00 5.52 2.95
C GLY A 46 -0.10 6.71 2.00
N LEU A 47 1.02 7.31 1.60
CA LEU A 47 1.05 8.29 0.51
C LEU A 47 1.01 7.58 -0.85
N ARG A 48 0.58 8.31 -1.88
CA ARG A 48 0.80 7.87 -3.27
C ARG A 48 2.30 7.82 -3.55
N LEU A 49 2.74 6.87 -4.35
CA LEU A 49 4.15 6.69 -4.67
C LEU A 49 4.81 7.96 -5.21
N ILE A 50 4.10 8.71 -6.06
CA ILE A 50 4.60 9.97 -6.64
C ILE A 50 4.70 11.12 -5.63
N GLU A 51 4.02 11.02 -4.49
CA GLU A 51 4.05 12.00 -3.41
C GLU A 51 5.20 11.73 -2.42
N THR A 52 5.77 10.53 -2.46
CA THR A 52 6.85 10.10 -1.54
C THR A 52 8.14 10.89 -1.70
N PRO A 53 8.70 11.14 -2.91
CA PRO A 53 9.98 11.83 -3.06
C PRO A 53 9.98 13.25 -2.50
N PRO A 54 8.98 14.12 -2.74
CA PRO A 54 8.98 15.46 -2.16
C PRO A 54 8.97 15.48 -0.63
N VAL A 55 8.34 14.48 -0.01
CA VAL A 55 8.27 14.37 1.45
C VAL A 55 9.59 13.84 2.03
N LEU A 56 10.18 12.80 1.42
CA LEU A 56 11.44 12.23 1.89
C LEU A 56 12.64 13.13 1.58
N PHE A 57 12.60 13.90 0.51
CA PHE A 57 13.75 14.69 0.03
C PHE A 57 13.37 16.15 -0.19
N PRO A 58 12.91 16.86 0.86
CA PRO A 58 12.54 18.27 0.74
C PRO A 58 13.72 19.09 0.25
N GLY A 59 13.49 19.90 -0.79
CA GLY A 59 14.53 20.74 -1.39
C GLY A 59 15.49 20.03 -2.36
N CYS A 60 15.36 18.71 -2.55
CA CYS A 60 16.11 18.00 -3.58
C CYS A 60 15.27 17.92 -4.87
N ASN A 61 15.93 18.08 -6.01
CA ASN A 61 15.29 17.89 -7.32
C ASN A 61 15.33 16.39 -7.68
N VAL A 62 14.35 15.63 -7.19
CA VAL A 62 14.23 14.19 -7.50
C VAL A 62 13.34 14.02 -8.72
N ASP A 63 13.80 13.27 -9.70
CA ASP A 63 12.96 12.82 -10.82
C ASP A 63 11.93 11.81 -10.28
N VAL A 64 10.69 12.26 -10.16
CA VAL A 64 9.57 11.49 -9.58
C VAL A 64 9.24 10.26 -10.42
N ASP A 65 9.31 10.36 -11.73
CA ASP A 65 9.00 9.24 -12.64
C ASP A 65 10.09 8.17 -12.58
N LEU A 66 11.35 8.59 -12.55
CA LEU A 66 12.49 7.68 -12.36
C LEU A 66 12.44 7.01 -10.99
N TYR A 67 12.12 7.77 -9.93
CA TYR A 67 11.93 7.21 -8.60
C TYR A 67 10.81 6.16 -8.60
N ALA A 68 9.65 6.49 -9.15
CA ALA A 68 8.50 5.59 -9.18
C ALA A 68 8.75 4.32 -10.00
N SER A 69 9.43 4.42 -11.14
CA SER A 69 9.77 3.27 -11.97
C SER A 69 10.79 2.35 -11.30
N THR A 70 11.82 2.94 -10.68
CA THR A 70 12.83 2.20 -9.90
C THR A 70 12.20 1.50 -8.71
N TYR A 71 11.35 2.21 -7.96
CA TYR A 71 10.61 1.63 -6.84
C TYR A 71 9.76 0.43 -7.26
N ARG A 72 8.94 0.57 -8.32
CA ARG A 72 8.08 -0.53 -8.79
C ARG A 72 8.90 -1.77 -9.19
N ARG A 73 10.02 -1.57 -9.86
CA ARG A 73 10.91 -2.67 -10.24
C ARG A 73 11.50 -3.36 -9.02
N LEU A 74 12.01 -2.61 -8.05
CA LEU A 74 12.58 -3.17 -6.82
C LEU A 74 11.51 -3.79 -5.92
N PHE A 75 10.32 -3.20 -5.87
CA PHE A 75 9.20 -3.77 -5.15
C PHE A 75 8.85 -5.17 -5.64
N ASN A 76 8.80 -5.38 -6.94
CA ASN A 76 8.57 -6.70 -7.53
C ASN A 76 9.68 -7.72 -7.18
N ILE A 77 10.91 -7.26 -6.94
CA ILE A 77 12.02 -8.13 -6.52
C ILE A 77 11.90 -8.50 -5.04
N PHE A 78 11.55 -7.54 -4.18
CA PHE A 78 11.52 -7.75 -2.73
C PHE A 78 10.19 -8.35 -2.24
N ASN A 79 9.12 -8.14 -2.97
CA ASN A 79 7.80 -8.67 -2.66
C ASN A 79 7.68 -10.13 -3.11
N THR A 80 8.40 -11.00 -2.42
CA THR A 80 8.36 -12.46 -2.65
C THR A 80 7.17 -13.09 -1.93
N ASP A 81 6.83 -14.32 -2.31
CA ASP A 81 5.76 -15.09 -1.66
C ASP A 81 5.99 -15.18 -0.15
N GLY A 82 4.97 -14.84 0.62
CA GLY A 82 5.02 -14.82 2.09
C GLY A 82 5.71 -13.60 2.71
N ALA A 83 6.24 -12.67 1.92
CA ALA A 83 6.85 -11.43 2.44
C ALA A 83 5.84 -10.50 3.13
N VAL A 84 4.58 -10.56 2.72
CA VAL A 84 3.46 -9.81 3.30
C VAL A 84 2.44 -10.78 3.85
N GLN A 85 2.00 -10.52 5.08
CA GLN A 85 0.98 -11.32 5.77
C GLN A 85 -0.10 -10.41 6.33
N LEU A 86 -1.29 -10.97 6.53
CA LEU A 86 -2.35 -10.28 7.27
C LEU A 86 -1.95 -10.15 8.74
N TYR A 87 -2.40 -9.06 9.36
CA TYR A 87 -2.32 -8.97 10.81
C TYR A 87 -3.18 -10.05 11.48
N PRO A 88 -2.85 -10.46 12.73
CA PRO A 88 -3.64 -11.43 13.47
C PRO A 88 -5.13 -11.08 13.52
N ASN A 89 -5.99 -12.07 13.38
CA ASN A 89 -7.46 -11.98 13.42
C ASN A 89 -8.12 -11.15 12.29
N VAL A 90 -7.40 -10.70 11.29
CA VAL A 90 -7.99 -9.95 10.16
C VAL A 90 -8.96 -10.82 9.38
N GLU A 91 -8.54 -12.01 8.99
CA GLU A 91 -9.36 -12.93 8.19
C GLU A 91 -10.66 -13.30 8.91
N GLU A 92 -10.58 -13.69 10.17
CA GLU A 92 -11.75 -14.05 10.98
C GLU A 92 -12.69 -12.85 11.17
N THR A 93 -12.13 -11.65 11.39
CA THR A 93 -12.92 -10.43 11.56
C THR A 93 -13.66 -10.06 10.27
N LEU A 94 -13.00 -10.14 9.11
CA LEU A 94 -13.64 -9.85 7.83
C LEU A 94 -14.75 -10.87 7.52
N ALA A 95 -14.52 -12.14 7.79
CA ALA A 95 -15.52 -13.20 7.63
C ALA A 95 -16.75 -12.94 8.50
N GLU A 96 -16.56 -12.61 9.78
CA GLU A 96 -17.65 -12.29 10.71
C GLU A 96 -18.45 -11.05 10.26
N LEU A 97 -17.77 -10.01 9.80
CA LEU A 97 -18.44 -8.80 9.30
C LEU A 97 -19.28 -9.09 8.06
N LYS A 98 -18.76 -9.93 7.15
CA LYS A 98 -19.51 -10.38 5.98
C LYS A 98 -20.73 -11.20 6.35
N ASP A 99 -20.61 -12.13 7.30
CA ASP A 99 -21.71 -12.96 7.79
C ASP A 99 -22.82 -12.11 8.46
N ARG A 100 -22.43 -10.98 9.03
CA ARG A 100 -23.38 -9.98 9.55
C ARG A 100 -24.01 -9.09 8.46
N GLY A 101 -23.76 -9.36 7.20
CA GLY A 101 -24.32 -8.65 6.04
C GLY A 101 -23.67 -7.29 5.77
N MET A 102 -22.42 -7.07 6.20
CA MET A 102 -21.68 -5.86 5.87
C MET A 102 -21.10 -5.95 4.46
N THR A 103 -21.13 -4.84 3.72
CA THR A 103 -20.37 -4.68 2.48
C THR A 103 -18.96 -4.21 2.83
N LEU A 104 -17.95 -5.00 2.46
CA LEU A 104 -16.56 -4.68 2.75
C LEU A 104 -15.87 -4.09 1.52
N THR A 105 -15.29 -2.92 1.69
CA THR A 105 -14.57 -2.18 0.64
C THR A 105 -13.17 -1.84 1.13
N ILE A 106 -12.17 -1.92 0.26
CA ILE A 106 -10.82 -1.42 0.54
C ILE A 106 -10.59 -0.14 -0.26
N ALA A 107 -10.11 0.90 0.41
CA ALA A 107 -9.63 2.14 -0.20
C ALA A 107 -8.16 2.37 0.19
N SER A 108 -7.26 2.33 -0.79
CA SER A 108 -5.82 2.39 -0.58
C SER A 108 -5.15 3.42 -1.49
N SER A 109 -4.04 4.00 -1.04
CA SER A 109 -3.15 4.82 -1.87
C SER A 109 -2.25 3.99 -2.80
N ARG A 110 -2.34 2.66 -2.71
CA ARG A 110 -1.73 1.70 -3.62
C ARG A 110 -2.48 1.68 -4.96
N SER A 111 -1.80 1.34 -6.06
CA SER A 111 -2.50 1.12 -7.34
C SER A 111 -3.51 -0.02 -7.25
N ASN A 112 -4.61 0.09 -7.98
CA ASN A 112 -5.66 -0.92 -8.03
C ASN A 112 -5.11 -2.31 -8.39
N ARG A 113 -4.22 -2.38 -9.39
CA ARG A 113 -3.58 -3.63 -9.81
C ARG A 113 -2.82 -4.29 -8.66
N SER A 114 -1.94 -3.55 -7.97
CA SER A 114 -1.16 -4.08 -6.86
C SER A 114 -2.05 -4.52 -5.70
N LEU A 115 -3.14 -3.78 -5.44
CA LEU A 115 -4.10 -4.13 -4.41
C LEU A 115 -4.84 -5.42 -4.72
N LYS A 116 -5.29 -5.62 -5.96
CA LYS A 116 -5.92 -6.87 -6.42
C LYS A 116 -5.02 -8.07 -6.26
N GLU A 117 -3.76 -7.95 -6.71
CA GLU A 117 -2.77 -9.03 -6.57
C GLU A 117 -2.61 -9.47 -5.10
N TYR A 118 -2.56 -8.51 -4.15
CA TYR A 118 -2.51 -8.85 -2.73
C TYR A 118 -3.77 -9.52 -2.21
N ILE A 119 -4.95 -9.01 -2.58
CA ILE A 119 -6.23 -9.55 -2.14
C ILE A 119 -6.41 -10.99 -2.62
N GLU A 120 -5.99 -11.29 -3.85
CA GLU A 120 -5.99 -12.65 -4.41
C GLU A 120 -5.00 -13.55 -3.66
N ASN A 121 -3.75 -13.11 -3.50
CA ASN A 121 -2.69 -13.90 -2.88
C ASN A 121 -2.94 -14.15 -1.38
N LEU A 122 -3.62 -13.23 -0.69
CA LEU A 122 -3.98 -13.36 0.71
C LEU A 122 -5.34 -14.06 0.94
N GLY A 123 -6.01 -14.51 -0.12
CA GLY A 123 -7.26 -15.25 0.00
C GLY A 123 -8.48 -14.41 0.38
N LEU A 124 -8.44 -13.09 0.17
CA LEU A 124 -9.50 -12.16 0.58
C LEU A 124 -10.54 -11.87 -0.51
N SER A 125 -10.39 -12.44 -1.71
CA SER A 125 -11.22 -12.12 -2.88
C SER A 125 -12.72 -12.33 -2.64
N GLU A 126 -13.09 -13.37 -1.91
CA GLU A 126 -14.49 -13.68 -1.59
C GLU A 126 -15.08 -12.76 -0.49
N MET A 127 -14.24 -12.07 0.28
CA MET A 127 -14.68 -11.22 1.38
C MET A 127 -14.86 -9.77 0.97
N ILE A 128 -14.04 -9.29 0.05
CA ILE A 128 -14.00 -7.89 -0.37
C ILE A 128 -14.90 -7.66 -1.58
N THR A 129 -15.86 -6.75 -1.44
CA THR A 129 -16.85 -6.44 -2.48
C THR A 129 -16.30 -5.44 -3.49
N TYR A 130 -15.63 -4.38 -3.01
CA TYR A 130 -15.10 -3.32 -3.86
C TYR A 130 -13.67 -2.95 -3.45
N ILE A 131 -12.88 -2.56 -4.44
CA ILE A 131 -11.50 -2.14 -4.28
C ILE A 131 -11.35 -0.80 -4.99
N LEU A 132 -10.80 0.19 -4.27
CA LEU A 132 -10.42 1.50 -4.80
C LEU A 132 -8.93 1.72 -4.55
N GLY A 133 -8.18 1.83 -5.63
CA GLY A 133 -6.76 2.18 -5.61
C GLY A 133 -6.51 3.65 -5.95
N ALA A 134 -5.26 4.07 -5.91
CA ALA A 134 -4.85 5.44 -6.22
C ALA A 134 -5.21 5.89 -7.65
N ASP A 135 -5.28 4.94 -8.57
CA ASP A 135 -5.58 5.16 -9.99
C ASP A 135 -7.08 5.15 -10.31
N ASP A 136 -7.93 4.82 -9.34
CA ASP A 136 -9.39 4.85 -9.50
C ASP A 136 -10.00 6.23 -9.18
N VAL A 137 -9.22 7.17 -8.64
CA VAL A 137 -9.68 8.47 -8.16
C VAL A 137 -8.79 9.60 -8.68
N ALA A 138 -9.38 10.76 -8.94
CA ALA A 138 -8.63 11.95 -9.38
C ALA A 138 -7.72 12.49 -8.27
N GLU A 139 -8.23 12.54 -7.04
CA GLU A 139 -7.50 12.98 -5.86
C GLU A 139 -7.46 11.86 -4.82
N GLY A 140 -6.28 11.62 -4.26
CA GLY A 140 -6.08 10.59 -3.24
C GLY A 140 -6.52 11.03 -1.85
N LYS A 141 -6.49 10.07 -0.90
CA LYS A 141 -6.68 10.38 0.52
C LYS A 141 -5.74 11.50 0.96
N PRO A 142 -6.17 12.47 1.79
CA PRO A 142 -7.41 12.48 2.58
C PRO A 142 -8.62 13.13 1.88
N ASN A 143 -8.58 13.33 0.57
CA ASN A 143 -9.76 13.82 -0.15
C ASN A 143 -10.93 12.83 0.03
N PRO A 144 -12.16 13.29 0.40
CA PRO A 144 -13.31 12.41 0.61
C PRO A 144 -13.84 11.74 -0.67
#